data_1a6b0c59cb5dc6ad728f0580d9e19da3
#
_entry.id   1a6b0c59cb5dc6ad728f0580d9e19da3
#
_cell.length_a   1.000
_cell.length_b   1.000
_cell.length_c   1.000
_cell.angle_alpha   90.00
_cell.angle_beta   90.00
_cell.angle_gamma   90.00
#
_symmetry.space_group_name_H-M   'P 1'
#
loop_
_entity.id
_entity.type
_entity.pdbx_description
1 polymer ?
#
loop_
_entity_poly.entity_id
_entity_poly.type
_entity_poly.pdbx_seq_one_letter_code
_entity_poly.pdbx_strand_id
1 'polypeptide(L)'
;MSDFIGVYENAAPTEYCERMIARLEELDTTTSSGCRGEVANGGLGNRKDVSFYFERDDQVLAQETNQILDQALAKYMDEHPALGMSQFYSQVVKVQRTPPKGGFHRWHAEQGSELSSATRCLVWMIYLNDTPEGEGMTEFIEQGTRLQPKQGTIVFFPAAWTHTHRGNPVYTCEKYIATGWYYLA
;
A
#
# COMPACT_ATOMS: atom_id res chain seq x y z
N MET A 1 4.81 21.20 -12.26
CA MET A 1 5.23 20.94 -10.87
C MET A 1 5.11 19.46 -10.63
N SER A 2 6.07 18.83 -10.01
CA SER A 2 5.94 17.43 -9.60
C SER A 2 4.85 17.33 -8.52
N ASP A 3 3.99 16.31 -8.62
CA ASP A 3 2.96 16.01 -7.60
C ASP A 3 3.46 15.04 -6.53
N PHE A 4 4.74 14.66 -6.59
CA PHE A 4 5.42 13.72 -5.70
C PHE A 4 4.79 12.32 -5.64
N ILE A 5 3.95 11.95 -6.61
CA ILE A 5 3.43 10.60 -6.76
C ILE A 5 4.28 9.89 -7.82
N GLY A 6 5.12 8.96 -7.39
CA GLY A 6 5.91 8.10 -8.28
C GLY A 6 5.11 6.85 -8.63
N VAL A 7 5.00 6.53 -9.92
CA VAL A 7 4.30 5.34 -10.42
C VAL A 7 5.24 4.56 -11.34
N TYR A 8 5.58 3.34 -10.95
CA TYR A 8 6.54 2.48 -11.65
C TYR A 8 5.84 1.20 -12.08
N GLU A 9 5.33 1.18 -13.32
CA GLU A 9 4.65 0.02 -13.89
C GLU A 9 5.64 -1.12 -14.13
N ASN A 10 5.20 -2.37 -13.96
CA ASN A 10 5.99 -3.60 -14.12
C ASN A 10 7.30 -3.62 -13.28
N ALA A 11 7.33 -2.92 -12.15
CA ALA A 11 8.49 -2.85 -11.28
C ALA A 11 8.59 -4.03 -10.30
N ALA A 12 7.46 -4.67 -9.95
CA ALA A 12 7.43 -5.92 -9.22
C ALA A 12 7.12 -7.09 -10.18
N PRO A 13 7.86 -8.21 -10.12
CA PRO A 13 7.63 -9.37 -11.00
C PRO A 13 6.25 -9.99 -10.78
N THR A 14 5.63 -10.50 -11.85
CA THR A 14 4.33 -11.19 -11.78
C THR A 14 4.36 -12.37 -10.82
N GLU A 15 5.39 -13.20 -10.87
CA GLU A 15 5.56 -14.37 -10.01
C GLU A 15 5.69 -13.99 -8.51
N TYR A 16 6.28 -12.83 -8.22
CA TYR A 16 6.30 -12.29 -6.86
C TYR A 16 4.88 -11.91 -6.42
N CYS A 17 4.13 -11.19 -7.23
CA CYS A 17 2.75 -10.79 -6.92
C CYS A 17 1.85 -12.01 -6.66
N GLU A 18 1.96 -13.04 -7.49
CA GLU A 18 1.21 -14.29 -7.34
C GLU A 18 1.56 -15.03 -6.02
N ARG A 19 2.84 -15.09 -5.64
CA ARG A 19 3.26 -15.70 -4.36
C ARG A 19 2.75 -14.91 -3.16
N MET A 20 2.75 -13.57 -3.23
CA MET A 20 2.22 -12.71 -2.17
C MET A 20 0.74 -12.97 -1.93
N ILE A 21 -0.05 -13.10 -3.01
CA ILE A 21 -1.48 -13.42 -2.95
C ILE A 21 -1.67 -14.82 -2.37
N ALA A 22 -1.00 -15.83 -2.93
CA ALA A 22 -1.13 -17.22 -2.48
C ALA A 22 -0.80 -17.36 -0.98
N ARG A 23 0.23 -16.66 -0.52
CA ARG A 23 0.62 -16.69 0.90
C ARG A 23 -0.42 -16.02 1.80
N LEU A 24 -1.00 -14.91 1.38
CA LEU A 24 -2.08 -14.26 2.13
C LEU A 24 -3.30 -15.19 2.26
N GLU A 25 -3.71 -15.85 1.18
CA GLU A 25 -4.84 -16.78 1.16
C GLU A 25 -4.57 -18.00 2.07
N GLU A 26 -3.37 -18.55 2.06
CA GLU A 26 -2.97 -19.61 2.96
C GLU A 26 -3.06 -19.16 4.43
N LEU A 27 -2.53 -17.99 4.76
CA LEU A 27 -2.59 -17.44 6.12
C LEU A 27 -4.02 -17.17 6.58
N ASP A 28 -4.89 -16.69 5.70
CA ASP A 28 -6.29 -16.41 6.06
C ASP A 28 -7.07 -17.70 6.36
N THR A 29 -6.70 -18.82 5.76
CA THR A 29 -7.34 -20.13 6.03
C THR A 29 -6.73 -20.86 7.22
N THR A 30 -5.43 -20.68 7.50
CA THR A 30 -4.69 -21.50 8.46
C THR A 30 -4.47 -20.82 9.81
N THR A 31 -4.60 -19.48 9.89
CA THR A 31 -4.31 -18.73 11.11
C THR A 31 -5.43 -17.76 11.50
N SER A 32 -5.46 -17.38 12.78
CA SER A 32 -6.30 -16.30 13.29
C SER A 32 -5.54 -14.97 13.44
N SER A 33 -4.29 -14.90 12.95
CA SER A 33 -3.40 -13.75 13.13
C SER A 33 -3.74 -12.56 12.23
N GLY A 34 -4.59 -12.75 11.22
CA GLY A 34 -5.01 -11.69 10.29
C GLY A 34 -5.82 -10.59 10.99
N CYS A 35 -5.49 -9.35 10.65
CA CYS A 35 -6.28 -8.19 11.05
C CYS A 35 -7.45 -8.04 10.09
N ARG A 36 -8.67 -8.17 10.62
CA ARG A 36 -9.90 -7.97 9.83
C ARG A 36 -10.43 -6.57 10.11
N GLY A 37 -10.45 -5.75 9.07
CA GLY A 37 -11.12 -4.46 9.12
C GLY A 37 -12.63 -4.68 8.99
N GLU A 38 -13.40 -4.47 10.06
CA GLU A 38 -14.85 -4.52 10.02
C GLU A 38 -15.45 -3.14 9.82
N VAL A 39 -16.59 -3.08 9.15
CA VAL A 39 -17.45 -1.90 9.13
C VAL A 39 -17.96 -1.69 10.55
N ALA A 40 -17.39 -0.77 11.29
CA ALA A 40 -17.98 -0.34 12.55
C ALA A 40 -19.35 0.29 12.24
N ASN A 41 -20.41 -0.28 12.81
CA ASN A 41 -21.78 0.22 12.70
C ASN A 41 -21.82 1.74 12.95
N GLY A 42 -22.07 2.53 11.90
CA GLY A 42 -22.29 3.97 11.98
C GLY A 42 -21.05 4.85 12.15
N GLY A 43 -19.84 4.33 12.17
CA GLY A 43 -18.60 5.11 12.25
C GLY A 43 -18.10 5.54 10.86
N LEU A 44 -17.39 6.68 10.81
CA LEU A 44 -16.76 7.25 9.61
C LEU A 44 -15.57 6.42 9.06
N GLY A 45 -15.37 5.20 9.51
CA GLY A 45 -14.25 4.33 9.19
C GLY A 45 -14.66 3.02 8.54
N ASN A 46 -15.34 3.10 7.40
CA ASN A 46 -15.73 1.91 6.65
C ASN A 46 -14.49 1.28 5.99
N ARG A 47 -13.87 0.36 6.70
CA ARG A 47 -12.82 -0.51 6.19
C ARG A 47 -13.33 -1.93 6.17
N LYS A 48 -13.27 -2.57 5.01
CA LYS A 48 -13.59 -3.99 4.85
C LYS A 48 -12.46 -4.64 4.07
N ASP A 49 -11.53 -5.22 4.80
CA ASP A 49 -10.37 -5.93 4.25
C ASP A 49 -9.84 -6.97 5.24
N VAL A 50 -8.98 -7.85 4.76
CA VAL A 50 -8.15 -8.75 5.57
C VAL A 50 -6.71 -8.38 5.33
N SER A 51 -5.89 -8.35 6.37
CA SER A 51 -4.48 -8.04 6.23
C SER A 51 -3.58 -8.85 7.16
N PHE A 52 -2.36 -9.13 6.68
CA PHE A 52 -1.28 -9.78 7.39
C PHE A 52 -0.02 -8.93 7.35
N TYR A 53 0.83 -9.09 8.33
CA TYR A 53 2.12 -8.39 8.46
C TYR A 53 3.24 -9.37 8.21
N PHE A 54 3.82 -9.35 7.02
CA PHE A 54 4.76 -10.38 6.55
C PHE A 54 6.11 -10.35 7.25
N GLU A 55 6.55 -9.26 7.83
CA GLU A 55 7.71 -9.25 8.72
C GLU A 55 7.54 -10.19 9.93
N ARG A 56 6.31 -10.52 10.30
CA ARG A 56 5.95 -11.50 11.33
C ARG A 56 5.56 -12.84 10.73
N ASP A 57 4.74 -12.83 9.67
CA ASP A 57 4.04 -14.00 9.17
C ASP A 57 4.80 -14.69 8.00
N ASP A 58 5.68 -13.96 7.30
CA ASP A 58 6.58 -14.50 6.25
C ASP A 58 7.78 -13.58 5.98
N GLN A 59 8.84 -13.75 6.75
CA GLN A 59 10.04 -12.91 6.64
C GLN A 59 10.75 -13.00 5.29
N VAL A 60 10.67 -14.14 4.59
CA VAL A 60 11.33 -14.32 3.29
C VAL A 60 10.67 -13.41 2.25
N LEU A 61 9.34 -13.43 2.15
CA LEU A 61 8.60 -12.53 1.26
C LEU A 61 8.73 -11.07 1.68
N ALA A 62 8.82 -10.77 2.98
CA ALA A 62 9.06 -9.41 3.46
C ALA A 62 10.44 -8.88 3.01
N GLN A 63 11.49 -9.70 3.08
CA GLN A 63 12.83 -9.33 2.61
C GLN A 63 12.87 -9.14 1.09
N GLU A 64 12.24 -10.04 0.33
CA GLU A 64 12.12 -9.92 -1.12
C GLU A 64 11.38 -8.64 -1.51
N THR A 65 10.31 -8.28 -0.79
CA THR A 65 9.59 -7.01 -0.97
C THR A 65 10.53 -5.81 -0.86
N ASN A 66 11.35 -5.76 0.18
CA ASN A 66 12.30 -4.66 0.38
C ASN A 66 13.33 -4.59 -0.77
N GLN A 67 13.84 -5.73 -1.25
CA GLN A 67 14.77 -5.76 -2.39
C GLN A 67 14.14 -5.23 -3.70
N ILE A 68 12.86 -5.56 -3.92
CA ILE A 68 12.11 -5.03 -5.08
C ILE A 68 11.89 -3.52 -4.94
N LEU A 69 11.52 -3.06 -3.74
CA LEU A 69 11.31 -1.65 -3.46
C LEU A 69 12.58 -0.81 -3.62
N ASP A 70 13.75 -1.33 -3.24
CA ASP A 70 15.03 -0.61 -3.31
C ASP A 70 15.34 -0.10 -4.73
N GLN A 71 15.03 -0.90 -5.77
CA GLN A 71 15.26 -0.52 -7.15
C GLN A 71 14.32 0.61 -7.62
N ALA A 72 13.07 0.57 -7.22
CA ALA A 72 12.09 1.60 -7.56
C ALA A 72 12.32 2.87 -6.72
N LEU A 73 12.71 2.70 -5.44
CA LEU A 73 13.03 3.81 -4.55
C LEU A 73 14.24 4.61 -5.04
N ALA A 74 15.29 3.95 -5.57
CA ALA A 74 16.43 4.63 -6.13
C ALA A 74 16.00 5.59 -7.25
N LYS A 75 15.12 5.16 -8.16
CA LYS A 75 14.57 6.02 -9.22
C LYS A 75 13.77 7.19 -8.65
N TYR A 76 12.91 6.92 -7.66
CA TYR A 76 12.13 7.97 -7.01
C TYR A 76 13.02 9.01 -6.32
N MET A 77 14.11 8.59 -5.69
CA MET A 77 15.08 9.50 -5.05
C MET A 77 15.86 10.33 -6.07
N ASP A 78 16.19 9.79 -7.24
CA ASP A 78 16.81 10.54 -8.34
C ASP A 78 15.89 11.66 -8.85
N GLU A 79 14.58 11.41 -8.89
CA GLU A 79 13.56 12.40 -9.26
C GLU A 79 13.32 13.42 -8.13
N HIS A 80 13.58 13.04 -6.87
CA HIS A 80 13.33 13.85 -5.67
C HIS A 80 14.57 13.90 -4.74
N PRO A 81 15.67 14.58 -5.16
CA PRO A 81 16.95 14.55 -4.44
C PRO A 81 16.89 15.03 -2.99
N ALA A 82 15.92 15.90 -2.66
CA ALA A 82 15.74 16.38 -1.29
C ALA A 82 15.41 15.24 -0.30
N LEU A 83 14.80 14.15 -0.75
CA LEU A 83 14.52 13.00 0.09
C LEU A 83 15.83 12.33 0.58
N GLY A 84 16.87 12.32 -0.24
CA GLY A 84 18.18 11.77 0.10
C GLY A 84 18.95 12.54 1.18
N MET A 85 18.47 13.72 1.60
CA MET A 85 19.03 14.47 2.73
C MET A 85 18.62 13.92 4.09
N SER A 86 17.68 13.01 4.14
CA SER A 86 17.16 12.38 5.37
C SER A 86 17.51 10.90 5.42
N GLN A 87 17.76 10.38 6.62
CA GLN A 87 17.84 8.95 6.83
C GLN A 87 16.43 8.41 7.10
N PHE A 88 16.08 7.30 6.45
CA PHE A 88 14.82 6.63 6.65
C PHE A 88 14.97 5.12 6.49
N TYR A 89 14.03 4.37 7.04
CA TYR A 89 14.02 2.91 7.01
C TYR A 89 12.60 2.38 6.79
N SER A 90 12.48 1.21 6.15
CA SER A 90 11.22 0.47 6.05
C SER A 90 11.15 -0.56 7.17
N GLN A 91 9.98 -0.73 7.76
CA GLN A 91 9.79 -1.64 8.89
C GLN A 91 8.61 -2.61 8.69
N VAL A 92 7.63 -2.25 7.87
CA VAL A 92 6.37 -2.96 7.78
C VAL A 92 6.07 -3.34 6.34
N VAL A 93 5.75 -4.62 6.12
CA VAL A 93 5.19 -5.15 4.87
C VAL A 93 3.79 -5.68 5.19
N LYS A 94 2.78 -4.85 4.95
CA LYS A 94 1.40 -5.19 5.17
C LYS A 94 0.76 -5.63 3.86
N VAL A 95 0.28 -6.87 3.80
CA VAL A 95 -0.42 -7.42 2.63
C VAL A 95 -1.92 -7.44 2.93
N GLN A 96 -2.72 -6.98 1.97
CA GLN A 96 -4.15 -6.78 2.16
C GLN A 96 -4.96 -7.38 1.01
N ARG A 97 -6.07 -8.03 1.37
CA ARG A 97 -7.15 -8.41 0.46
C ARG A 97 -8.39 -7.56 0.75
N THR A 98 -8.91 -6.91 -0.27
CA THR A 98 -10.17 -6.17 -0.23
C THR A 98 -11.21 -6.94 -1.04
N PRO A 99 -12.26 -7.48 -0.41
CA PRO A 99 -13.32 -8.22 -1.11
C PRO A 99 -14.25 -7.27 -1.90
N PRO A 100 -15.10 -7.82 -2.80
CA PRO A 100 -16.15 -7.06 -3.45
C PRO A 100 -16.99 -6.24 -2.46
N LYS A 101 -17.26 -4.98 -2.82
CA LYS A 101 -17.91 -3.96 -1.96
C LYS A 101 -17.11 -3.60 -0.70
N GLY A 102 -15.85 -4.02 -0.65
CA GLY A 102 -14.88 -3.63 0.36
C GLY A 102 -14.05 -2.43 -0.08
N GLY A 103 -13.23 -1.94 0.83
CA GLY A 103 -12.28 -0.85 0.60
C GLY A 103 -12.00 -0.06 1.87
N PHE A 104 -11.15 0.94 1.72
CA PHE A 104 -10.94 1.95 2.74
C PHE A 104 -11.31 3.31 2.14
N HIS A 105 -12.57 3.69 2.30
CA HIS A 105 -13.18 4.82 1.58
C HIS A 105 -13.04 6.16 2.28
N ARG A 106 -12.48 6.17 3.49
CA ARG A 106 -12.22 7.40 4.23
C ARG A 106 -11.00 8.12 3.64
N TRP A 107 -11.14 9.41 3.39
CA TRP A 107 -10.00 10.28 3.11
C TRP A 107 -9.08 10.33 4.32
N HIS A 108 -7.81 10.01 4.14
CA HIS A 108 -6.82 9.95 5.20
C HIS A 108 -5.42 10.28 4.70
N ALA A 109 -4.57 10.68 5.62
CA ALA A 109 -3.12 10.72 5.45
C ALA A 109 -2.50 9.62 6.32
N GLU A 110 -1.33 9.15 5.96
CA GLU A 110 -0.64 8.09 6.69
C GLU A 110 0.20 8.61 7.86
N GLN A 111 0.59 9.88 7.82
CA GLN A 111 1.24 10.55 8.94
C GLN A 111 0.18 11.12 9.88
N GLY A 112 0.34 10.87 11.17
CA GLY A 112 -0.56 11.33 12.22
C GLY A 112 0.18 11.73 13.48
N SER A 113 -0.57 12.07 14.53
CA SER A 113 -0.03 12.46 15.83
C SER A 113 0.41 11.30 16.72
N GLU A 114 0.01 10.08 16.38
CA GLU A 114 0.41 8.88 17.12
C GLU A 114 1.89 8.58 16.92
N LEU A 115 2.58 8.13 17.95
CA LEU A 115 4.02 7.82 17.90
C LEU A 115 4.38 6.86 16.77
N SER A 116 3.52 5.89 16.49
CA SER A 116 3.68 4.90 15.43
C SER A 116 3.52 5.45 14.02
N SER A 117 3.01 6.66 13.85
CA SER A 117 2.74 7.28 12.54
C SER A 117 3.39 8.64 12.36
N ALA A 118 3.84 9.28 13.45
CA ALA A 118 4.38 10.64 13.41
C ALA A 118 5.65 10.76 12.54
N THR A 119 6.47 9.72 12.48
CA THR A 119 7.72 9.70 11.70
C THR A 119 7.59 9.07 10.31
N ARG A 120 6.38 8.69 9.88
CA ARG A 120 6.16 8.24 8.50
C ARG A 120 6.43 9.38 7.54
N CYS A 121 7.34 9.20 6.61
CA CYS A 121 7.70 10.23 5.62
C CYS A 121 7.23 9.88 4.20
N LEU A 122 7.34 8.60 3.82
CA LEU A 122 6.96 8.12 2.50
C LEU A 122 6.13 6.86 2.61
N VAL A 123 5.09 6.74 1.81
CA VAL A 123 4.30 5.53 1.64
C VAL A 123 4.80 4.80 0.40
N TRP A 124 4.84 3.49 0.47
CA TRP A 124 4.95 2.64 -0.70
C TRP A 124 3.76 1.70 -0.80
N MET A 125 3.37 1.37 -2.02
CA MET A 125 2.30 0.42 -2.31
C MET A 125 2.63 -0.35 -3.58
N ILE A 126 2.35 -1.65 -3.59
CA ILE A 126 2.45 -2.52 -4.76
C ILE A 126 1.05 -3.05 -5.05
N TYR A 127 0.55 -2.86 -6.27
CA TYR A 127 -0.65 -3.54 -6.73
C TYR A 127 -0.29 -4.98 -7.11
N LEU A 128 -0.88 -5.96 -6.43
CA LEU A 128 -0.56 -7.38 -6.63
C LEU A 128 -1.42 -8.04 -7.71
N ASN A 129 -2.52 -7.40 -8.10
CA ASN A 129 -3.37 -7.82 -9.21
C ASN A 129 -3.98 -6.63 -9.94
N ASP A 130 -4.46 -6.89 -11.15
CA ASP A 130 -5.30 -5.96 -11.89
C ASP A 130 -6.69 -5.87 -11.28
N THR A 131 -7.33 -4.72 -11.43
CA THR A 131 -8.76 -4.56 -11.20
C THR A 131 -9.44 -4.02 -12.46
N PRO A 132 -10.74 -4.30 -12.68
CA PRO A 132 -11.48 -3.72 -13.79
C PRO A 132 -11.40 -2.19 -13.80
N GLU A 133 -11.50 -1.60 -14.99
CA GLU A 133 -11.44 -0.16 -15.15
C GLU A 133 -12.47 0.56 -14.25
N GLY A 134 -12.00 1.55 -13.51
CA GLY A 134 -12.82 2.33 -12.58
C GLY A 134 -13.04 1.68 -11.21
N GLU A 135 -12.61 0.42 -11.01
CA GLU A 135 -12.73 -0.26 -9.72
C GLU A 135 -11.43 -0.23 -8.91
N GLY A 136 -11.55 -0.08 -7.59
CA GLY A 136 -10.44 -0.23 -6.67
C GLY A 136 -9.33 0.82 -6.79
N MET A 137 -9.57 1.92 -7.51
CA MET A 137 -8.56 2.97 -7.70
C MET A 137 -8.09 3.57 -6.37
N THR A 138 -6.83 4.01 -6.34
CA THR A 138 -6.33 4.87 -5.27
C THR A 138 -6.49 6.31 -5.73
N GLU A 139 -7.28 7.10 -4.99
CA GLU A 139 -7.54 8.51 -5.28
C GLU A 139 -6.77 9.43 -4.35
N PHE A 140 -6.21 10.52 -4.91
CA PHE A 140 -5.55 11.61 -4.20
C PHE A 140 -6.36 12.90 -4.41
N ILE A 141 -6.89 13.48 -3.33
CA ILE A 141 -7.82 14.61 -3.44
C ILE A 141 -7.10 15.89 -3.88
N GLU A 142 -5.95 16.20 -3.28
CA GLU A 142 -5.22 17.45 -3.54
C GLU A 142 -4.61 17.48 -4.95
N GLN A 143 -4.19 16.33 -5.47
CA GLN A 143 -3.60 16.19 -6.80
C GLN A 143 -4.66 15.97 -7.90
N GLY A 144 -5.91 15.65 -7.52
CA GLY A 144 -6.96 15.28 -8.48
C GLY A 144 -6.62 14.01 -9.28
N THR A 145 -5.77 13.15 -8.72
CA THR A 145 -5.20 11.97 -9.40
C THR A 145 -5.90 10.69 -8.95
N ARG A 146 -6.09 9.76 -9.90
CA ARG A 146 -6.62 8.43 -9.67
C ARG A 146 -5.72 7.40 -10.31
N LEU A 147 -5.27 6.44 -9.52
CA LEU A 147 -4.41 5.35 -9.98
C LEU A 147 -5.21 4.06 -10.10
N GLN A 148 -5.29 3.53 -11.31
CA GLN A 148 -5.89 2.22 -11.59
C GLN A 148 -4.93 1.13 -11.14
N PRO A 149 -5.36 0.15 -10.32
CA PRO A 149 -4.53 -1.00 -9.98
C PRO A 149 -4.13 -1.80 -11.22
N LYS A 150 -2.82 -1.96 -11.41
CA LYS A 150 -2.20 -2.84 -12.40
C LYS A 150 -1.14 -3.68 -11.72
N GLN A 151 -1.18 -4.98 -11.91
CA GLN A 151 -0.25 -5.93 -11.30
C GLN A 151 1.21 -5.49 -11.51
N GLY A 152 2.01 -5.58 -10.46
CA GLY A 152 3.43 -5.23 -10.49
C GLY A 152 3.74 -3.74 -10.49
N THR A 153 2.72 -2.86 -10.42
CA THR A 153 2.96 -1.42 -10.28
C THR A 153 3.32 -1.07 -8.85
N ILE A 154 4.44 -0.37 -8.69
CA ILE A 154 4.88 0.21 -7.42
C ILE A 154 4.52 1.70 -7.42
N VAL A 155 3.96 2.17 -6.32
CA VAL A 155 3.60 3.57 -6.11
C VAL A 155 4.31 4.10 -4.86
N PHE A 156 4.94 5.28 -4.97
CA PHE A 156 5.44 6.04 -3.83
C PHE A 156 4.73 7.39 -3.73
N PHE A 157 4.47 7.84 -2.51
CA PHE A 157 3.94 9.18 -2.26
C PHE A 157 4.22 9.62 -0.81
N PRO A 158 4.33 10.93 -0.55
CA PRO A 158 4.52 11.46 0.81
C PRO A 158 3.40 11.02 1.76
N ALA A 159 3.77 10.66 3.00
CA ALA A 159 2.82 10.21 4.02
C ALA A 159 1.98 11.35 4.63
N ALA A 160 2.39 12.60 4.41
CA ALA A 160 1.81 13.79 5.01
C ALA A 160 0.39 14.12 4.48
N TRP A 161 -0.29 15.00 5.18
CA TRP A 161 -1.63 15.51 4.84
C TRP A 161 -1.74 16.12 3.43
N THR A 162 -0.63 16.52 2.83
CA THR A 162 -0.56 16.99 1.43
C THR A 162 -0.95 15.91 0.40
N HIS A 163 -0.93 14.64 0.80
CA HIS A 163 -1.30 13.50 -0.04
C HIS A 163 -2.45 12.71 0.59
N THR A 164 -3.49 13.44 0.98
CA THR A 164 -4.74 12.83 1.45
C THR A 164 -5.33 11.95 0.35
N HIS A 165 -5.55 10.68 0.67
CA HIS A 165 -5.98 9.67 -0.30
C HIS A 165 -7.00 8.70 0.27
N ARG A 166 -7.59 7.90 -0.61
CA ARG A 166 -8.49 6.79 -0.26
C ARG A 166 -8.44 5.67 -1.30
N GLY A 167 -8.88 4.47 -0.91
CA GLY A 167 -9.18 3.40 -1.85
C GLY A 167 -10.64 3.42 -2.28
N ASN A 168 -10.90 3.37 -3.58
CA ASN A 168 -12.26 3.21 -4.11
C ASN A 168 -12.73 1.77 -3.95
N PRO A 169 -14.07 1.54 -3.92
CA PRO A 169 -14.63 0.20 -3.90
C PRO A 169 -14.19 -0.64 -5.09
N VAL A 170 -14.01 -1.93 -4.86
CA VAL A 170 -14.08 -2.98 -5.88
C VAL A 170 -15.48 -3.58 -5.84
N TYR A 171 -16.03 -3.96 -6.99
CA TYR A 171 -17.39 -4.50 -7.06
C TYR A 171 -17.43 -5.92 -7.58
N THR A 172 -16.57 -6.24 -8.55
CA THR A 172 -16.63 -7.48 -9.33
C THR A 172 -15.45 -8.42 -9.09
N CYS A 173 -14.40 -7.93 -8.42
CA CYS A 173 -13.19 -8.70 -8.13
C CYS A 173 -12.72 -8.49 -6.70
N GLU A 174 -11.69 -9.20 -6.29
CA GLU A 174 -10.89 -8.89 -5.11
C GLU A 174 -9.70 -8.02 -5.53
N LYS A 175 -9.30 -7.09 -4.66
CA LYS A 175 -8.10 -6.28 -4.83
C LYS A 175 -7.06 -6.69 -3.80
N TYR A 176 -5.85 -6.95 -4.27
CA TYR A 176 -4.71 -7.29 -3.43
C TYR A 176 -3.63 -6.21 -3.56
N ILE A 177 -3.12 -5.76 -2.42
CA ILE A 177 -1.99 -4.84 -2.34
C ILE A 177 -1.00 -5.28 -1.27
N ALA A 178 0.28 -4.96 -1.49
CA ALA A 178 1.25 -4.84 -0.42
C ALA A 178 1.52 -3.36 -0.16
N THR A 179 1.65 -2.96 1.10
CA THR A 179 1.89 -1.56 1.47
C THR A 179 2.71 -1.46 2.76
N GLY A 180 3.38 -0.34 2.90
CA GLY A 180 4.15 -0.01 4.09
C GLY A 180 4.65 1.41 4.04
N TRP A 181 5.53 1.73 4.96
CA TRP A 181 6.01 3.09 5.17
C TRP A 181 7.51 3.13 5.36
N TYR A 182 8.12 4.21 4.86
CA TYR A 182 9.43 4.63 5.30
C TYR A 182 9.29 5.65 6.43
N TYR A 183 10.06 5.44 7.48
CA TYR A 183 10.07 6.24 8.69
C TYR A 183 11.35 7.07 8.75
N LEU A 184 11.27 8.31 9.20
CA LEU A 184 12.45 9.11 9.51
C LEU A 184 13.18 8.49 10.71
N ALA A 185 14.53 8.35 10.56
CA ALA A 185 15.41 7.81 11.59
C ALA A 185 15.74 8.88 12.65
#